data_202d4f60b678f6b1403c9a1952f5d4eb
#
_entry.id   202d4f60b678f6b1403c9a1952f5d4eb
#
_cell.length_a   1.000
_cell.length_b   1.000
_cell.length_c   1.000
_cell.angle_alpha   90.00
_cell.angle_beta   90.00
_cell.angle_gamma   90.00
#
_symmetry.space_group_name_H-M   'P 1'
#
loop_
_entity.id
_entity.type
_entity.pdbx_description
1 polymer ?
#
loop_
_entity_poly.entity_id
_entity_poly.type
_entity_poly.pdbx_seq_one_letter_code
_entity_poly.pdbx_strand_id
1 'polypeptide(L)'
;MRLTKAQAKMLEWERVARVATVGGGMPHLVPVCHVVVGGKIYFGSGRRGRKVRNVRANPRLALTVDVYSDDWSQITGVMVQGTGRVIERGPRFRRLRRRLYAKYPQYPREAALGESDSVIVELTPTHVFSW
;
A
#
# COMPACT_ATOMS: atom_id res chain seq x y z
N MET A 1 -8.45 10.00 10.33
CA MET A 1 -9.16 10.46 9.13
C MET A 1 -9.69 9.29 8.33
N ARG A 2 -10.86 9.45 7.73
CA ARG A 2 -11.47 8.39 6.93
C ARG A 2 -11.35 8.64 5.45
N LEU A 3 -11.18 7.56 4.68
CA LEU A 3 -11.35 7.61 3.25
C LEU A 3 -12.84 7.79 2.92
N THR A 4 -13.14 8.67 1.97
CA THR A 4 -14.49 8.70 1.40
C THR A 4 -14.72 7.45 0.56
N LYS A 5 -15.99 7.15 0.25
CA LYS A 5 -16.29 6.00 -0.63
C LYS A 5 -15.60 6.12 -1.99
N ALA A 6 -15.59 7.32 -2.55
CA ALA A 6 -14.95 7.57 -3.85
C ALA A 6 -13.44 7.34 -3.78
N GLN A 7 -12.79 7.84 -2.71
CA GLN A 7 -11.35 7.65 -2.50
C GLN A 7 -11.00 6.17 -2.32
N ALA A 8 -11.77 5.46 -1.49
CA ALA A 8 -11.55 4.03 -1.26
C ALA A 8 -11.75 3.22 -2.54
N LYS A 9 -12.77 3.57 -3.34
CA LYS A 9 -13.05 2.91 -4.60
C LYS A 9 -11.89 3.09 -5.60
N MET A 10 -11.38 4.31 -5.73
CA MET A 10 -10.26 4.58 -6.61
C MET A 10 -9.00 3.84 -6.16
N LEU A 11 -8.69 3.90 -4.87
CA LEU A 11 -7.54 3.18 -4.31
C LEU A 11 -7.64 1.67 -4.57
N GLU A 12 -8.82 1.08 -4.40
CA GLU A 12 -9.01 -0.34 -4.64
C GLU A 12 -8.98 -0.70 -6.13
N TRP A 13 -9.53 0.17 -6.97
CA TRP A 13 -9.60 -0.09 -8.42
C TRP A 13 -8.24 -0.05 -9.09
N GLU A 14 -7.37 0.91 -8.71
CA GLU A 14 -6.07 1.06 -9.32
C GLU A 14 -5.17 -0.12 -8.98
N ARG A 15 -4.39 -0.57 -9.98
CA ARG A 15 -3.55 -1.78 -9.84
C ARG A 15 -2.19 -1.47 -9.24
N VAL A 16 -1.73 -0.25 -9.33
CA VAL A 16 -0.40 0.16 -8.85
C VAL A 16 -0.55 1.36 -7.96
N ALA A 17 0.00 1.26 -6.76
CA ALA A 17 0.21 2.41 -5.89
C ALA A 17 1.71 2.66 -5.77
N ARG A 18 2.07 3.91 -5.55
CA ARG A 18 3.47 4.29 -5.32
C ARG A 18 3.59 4.70 -3.87
N VAL A 19 4.47 4.00 -3.15
CA VAL A 19 4.62 4.19 -1.71
C VAL A 19 5.96 4.86 -1.41
N ALA A 20 5.90 5.89 -0.58
CA ALA A 20 7.07 6.61 -0.09
C ALA A 20 7.27 6.30 1.38
N THR A 21 8.50 5.92 1.73
CA THR A 21 8.93 5.69 3.12
C THR A 21 10.19 6.49 3.38
N VAL A 22 10.51 6.74 4.64
CA VAL A 22 11.66 7.56 5.02
C VAL A 22 12.59 6.76 5.91
N GLY A 23 13.86 6.70 5.51
CA GLY A 23 14.89 6.05 6.31
C GLY A 23 16.22 6.70 6.05
N GLY A 24 16.98 7.02 7.13
CA GLY A 24 18.27 7.67 7.00
C GLY A 24 18.21 9.03 6.32
N GLY A 25 17.07 9.72 6.43
CA GLY A 25 16.89 11.05 5.84
C GLY A 25 16.61 11.07 4.35
N MET A 26 16.70 9.94 3.66
CA MET A 26 16.45 9.86 2.22
C MET A 26 15.08 9.22 1.97
N PRO A 27 14.18 9.90 1.21
CA PRO A 27 12.91 9.27 0.82
C PRO A 27 13.15 8.10 -0.12
N HIS A 28 12.39 7.04 0.06
CA HIS A 28 12.41 5.84 -0.79
C HIS A 28 11.04 5.70 -1.43
N LEU A 29 10.97 5.55 -2.74
CA LEU A 29 9.73 5.56 -3.51
C LEU A 29 9.71 4.39 -4.49
N VAL A 30 8.72 3.51 -4.36
CA VAL A 30 8.58 2.34 -5.23
C VAL A 30 7.11 2.02 -5.48
N PRO A 31 6.79 1.34 -6.60
CA PRO A 31 5.43 0.85 -6.84
C PRO A 31 5.16 -0.41 -6.01
N VAL A 32 3.91 -0.59 -5.63
CA VAL A 32 3.46 -1.78 -4.89
C VAL A 32 2.10 -2.24 -5.40
N CYS A 33 1.81 -3.52 -5.16
CA CYS A 33 0.48 -4.10 -5.29
C CYS A 33 -0.22 -3.97 -3.95
N HIS A 34 -1.47 -3.50 -3.94
CA HIS A 34 -2.15 -3.13 -2.70
C HIS A 34 -3.62 -3.49 -2.69
N VAL A 35 -4.20 -3.58 -1.50
CA VAL A 35 -5.65 -3.72 -1.28
C VAL A 35 -6.09 -2.74 -0.21
N VAL A 36 -7.38 -2.39 -0.25
CA VAL A 36 -8.03 -1.56 0.76
C VAL A 36 -8.98 -2.44 1.55
N VAL A 37 -8.81 -2.46 2.86
CA VAL A 37 -9.67 -3.24 3.76
C VAL A 37 -9.97 -2.40 4.99
N GLY A 38 -11.24 -2.16 5.24
CA GLY A 38 -11.66 -1.42 6.43
C GLY A 38 -11.10 0.00 6.52
N GLY A 39 -10.92 0.66 5.38
CA GLY A 39 -10.39 2.03 5.34
C GLY A 39 -8.88 2.12 5.52
N LYS A 40 -8.17 1.01 5.55
CA LYS A 40 -6.71 0.95 5.61
C LYS A 40 -6.17 0.32 4.34
N ILE A 41 -4.92 0.60 4.03
CA ILE A 41 -4.29 0.14 2.81
C ILE A 41 -3.17 -0.83 3.17
N TYR A 42 -3.08 -1.94 2.43
CA TYR A 42 -2.15 -3.01 2.72
C TYR A 42 -1.36 -3.38 1.48
N PHE A 43 -0.07 -3.61 1.65
CA PHE A 43 0.78 -4.11 0.56
C PHE A 43 1.81 -5.10 1.10
N GLY A 44 2.20 -6.05 0.26
CA GLY A 44 3.20 -7.05 0.63
C GLY A 44 4.61 -6.58 0.34
N SER A 45 5.57 -7.13 1.06
CA SER A 45 6.98 -6.86 0.85
C SER A 45 7.82 -8.00 1.37
N GLY A 46 9.03 -8.16 0.83
CA GLY A 46 10.03 -9.00 1.46
C GLY A 46 10.38 -8.48 2.85
N ARG A 47 10.56 -9.39 3.79
CA ARG A 47 10.81 -9.04 5.19
C ARG A 47 11.99 -8.10 5.38
N ARG A 48 13.02 -8.22 4.53
CA ARG A 48 14.26 -7.45 4.63
C ARG A 48 14.30 -6.26 3.66
N GLY A 49 13.18 -5.98 2.98
CA GLY A 49 13.13 -4.89 2.02
C GLY A 49 13.31 -3.52 2.66
N ARG A 50 13.77 -2.56 1.85
CA ARG A 50 14.01 -1.18 2.31
C ARG A 50 12.74 -0.57 2.89
N LYS A 51 11.60 -0.79 2.26
CA LYS A 51 10.30 -0.27 2.73
C LYS A 51 10.02 -0.70 4.17
N VAL A 52 10.25 -1.98 4.45
CA VAL A 52 9.97 -2.55 5.77
C VAL A 52 10.92 -1.98 6.81
N ARG A 53 12.21 -1.92 6.49
CA ARG A 53 13.20 -1.33 7.39
C ARG A 53 12.88 0.13 7.69
N ASN A 54 12.48 0.87 6.65
CA ASN A 54 12.12 2.27 6.81
C ASN A 54 10.90 2.44 7.72
N VAL A 55 9.84 1.66 7.49
CA VAL A 55 8.62 1.73 8.31
C VAL A 55 8.89 1.36 9.77
N ARG A 56 9.78 0.39 10.01
CA ARG A 56 10.14 0.03 11.39
C ARG A 56 10.90 1.15 12.08
N ALA A 57 11.77 1.86 11.37
CA ALA A 57 12.55 2.97 11.91
C ALA A 57 11.72 4.26 12.02
N ASN A 58 10.85 4.51 11.05
CA ASN A 58 9.98 5.68 10.99
C ASN A 58 8.63 5.25 10.42
N PRO A 59 7.57 5.21 11.26
CA PRO A 59 6.29 4.67 10.81
C PRO A 59 5.53 5.59 9.84
N ARG A 60 6.00 6.79 9.58
CA ARG A 60 5.37 7.72 8.64
C ARG A 60 5.62 7.27 7.21
N LEU A 61 4.55 7.18 6.43
CA LEU A 61 4.66 6.85 5.02
C LEU A 61 3.53 7.52 4.26
N ALA A 62 3.68 7.56 2.94
CA ALA A 62 2.68 8.11 2.05
C ALA A 62 2.50 7.17 0.86
N LEU A 63 1.33 7.25 0.24
CA LEU A 63 1.00 6.42 -0.91
C LEU A 63 0.11 7.21 -1.84
N THR A 64 0.28 7.02 -3.14
CA THR A 64 -0.58 7.65 -4.13
C THR A 64 -1.00 6.67 -5.21
N VAL A 65 -2.22 6.86 -5.69
CA VAL A 65 -2.71 6.30 -6.95
C VAL A 65 -3.17 7.45 -7.81
N ASP A 66 -3.02 7.32 -9.13
CA ASP A 66 -3.39 8.40 -10.03
C ASP A 66 -3.71 7.86 -11.41
N VAL A 67 -4.50 8.64 -12.15
CA VAL A 67 -4.83 8.34 -13.54
C VAL A 67 -4.46 9.56 -14.37
N TYR A 68 -3.59 9.36 -15.35
CA TYR A 68 -3.25 10.39 -16.32
C TYR A 68 -4.22 10.37 -17.49
N SER A 69 -4.48 11.52 -18.04
CA SER A 69 -5.22 11.68 -19.29
C SER A 69 -4.62 12.86 -20.06
N ASP A 70 -4.57 12.75 -21.37
CA ASP A 70 -4.17 13.90 -22.21
C ASP A 70 -5.20 15.04 -22.12
N ASP A 71 -6.45 14.70 -21.82
CA ASP A 71 -7.44 15.68 -21.38
C ASP A 71 -7.24 15.92 -19.88
N TRP A 72 -6.59 17.00 -19.53
CA TRP A 72 -6.21 17.29 -18.15
C TRP A 72 -7.40 17.50 -17.22
N SER A 73 -8.60 17.75 -17.75
CA SER A 73 -9.81 17.80 -16.92
C SER A 73 -10.19 16.41 -16.37
N GLN A 74 -9.63 15.36 -16.95
CA GLN A 74 -9.87 13.97 -16.52
C GLN A 74 -8.77 13.40 -15.62
N ILE A 75 -7.72 14.17 -15.33
CA ILE A 75 -6.67 13.73 -14.42
C ILE A 75 -7.24 13.65 -13.01
N THR A 76 -7.01 12.53 -12.34
CA THR A 76 -7.51 12.31 -10.98
C THR A 76 -6.52 11.48 -10.18
N GLY A 77 -6.58 11.60 -8.87
CA GLY A 77 -5.71 10.83 -8.00
C GLY A 77 -6.07 10.97 -6.54
N VAL A 78 -5.46 10.12 -5.74
CA VAL A 78 -5.60 10.13 -4.28
C VAL A 78 -4.21 9.96 -3.66
N MET A 79 -3.85 10.86 -2.76
CA MET A 79 -2.63 10.75 -1.94
C MET A 79 -3.06 10.50 -0.50
N VAL A 80 -2.42 9.52 0.14
CA VAL A 80 -2.68 9.16 1.53
C VAL A 80 -1.39 9.26 2.30
N GLN A 81 -1.39 10.05 3.36
CA GLN A 81 -0.32 10.05 4.35
C GLN A 81 -0.83 9.35 5.60
N GLY A 82 0.04 8.66 6.30
CA GLY A 82 -0.36 7.98 7.51
C GLY A 82 0.78 7.29 8.22
N THR A 83 0.39 6.32 9.05
CA THR A 83 1.34 5.54 9.84
C THR A 83 1.30 4.08 9.41
N GLY A 84 2.48 3.47 9.37
CA GLY A 84 2.67 2.10 8.93
C GLY A 84 2.90 1.14 10.09
N ARG A 85 2.45 -0.08 9.87
CA ARG A 85 2.65 -1.17 10.81
C ARG A 85 2.97 -2.43 10.02
N VAL A 86 3.92 -3.22 10.52
CA VAL A 86 4.34 -4.44 9.84
C VAL A 86 3.59 -5.63 10.44
N ILE A 87 2.92 -6.39 9.58
CA ILE A 87 2.20 -7.62 9.95
C ILE A 87 3.03 -8.78 9.46
N GLU A 88 3.55 -9.61 10.37
CA GLU A 88 4.56 -10.60 10.03
C GLU A 88 4.00 -11.98 9.70
N ARG A 89 3.01 -12.44 10.46
CA ARG A 89 2.47 -13.78 10.30
C ARG A 89 1.16 -13.92 11.06
N GLY A 90 0.52 -15.07 10.93
CA GLY A 90 -0.67 -15.42 11.68
C GLY A 90 -1.95 -15.28 10.86
N PRO A 91 -3.13 -15.45 11.53
CA PRO A 91 -4.40 -15.43 10.81
C PRO A 91 -4.68 -14.15 10.04
N ARG A 92 -4.29 -13.01 10.61
CA ARG A 92 -4.50 -11.71 9.97
C ARG A 92 -3.66 -11.59 8.70
N PHE A 93 -2.39 -11.99 8.77
CA PHE A 93 -1.51 -12.03 7.61
C PHE A 93 -2.13 -12.88 6.49
N ARG A 94 -2.61 -14.07 6.82
CA ARG A 94 -3.20 -14.98 5.85
C ARG A 94 -4.48 -14.43 5.23
N ARG A 95 -5.34 -13.76 6.02
CA ARG A 95 -6.55 -13.11 5.47
C ARG A 95 -6.20 -12.01 4.49
N LEU A 96 -5.24 -11.16 4.84
CA LEU A 96 -4.80 -10.06 3.98
C LEU A 96 -4.11 -10.59 2.71
N ARG A 97 -3.31 -11.64 2.86
CA ARG A 97 -2.69 -12.29 1.71
C ARG A 97 -3.75 -12.80 0.73
N ARG A 98 -4.82 -13.41 1.22
CA ARG A 98 -5.93 -13.85 0.37
C ARG A 98 -6.55 -12.68 -0.39
N ARG A 99 -6.70 -11.53 0.25
CA ARG A 99 -7.24 -10.34 -0.42
C ARG A 99 -6.29 -9.85 -1.52
N LEU A 100 -5.00 -9.84 -1.25
CA LEU A 100 -4.00 -9.49 -2.27
C LEU A 100 -4.01 -10.46 -3.43
N TYR A 101 -4.07 -11.75 -3.16
CA TYR A 101 -4.11 -12.78 -4.19
C TYR A 101 -5.41 -12.74 -5.01
N ALA A 102 -6.52 -12.36 -4.39
CA ALA A 102 -7.79 -12.21 -5.11
C ALA A 102 -7.73 -11.03 -6.09
N LYS A 103 -7.11 -9.93 -5.71
CA LYS A 103 -6.95 -8.76 -6.58
C LYS A 103 -5.89 -9.01 -7.66
N TYR A 104 -4.82 -9.72 -7.34
CA TYR A 104 -3.69 -9.99 -8.24
C TYR A 104 -3.51 -11.51 -8.37
N PRO A 105 -4.26 -12.17 -9.29
CA PRO A 105 -4.20 -13.63 -9.41
C PRO A 105 -2.82 -14.19 -9.74
N GLN A 106 -1.96 -13.39 -10.37
CA GLN A 106 -0.59 -13.78 -10.68
C GLN A 106 0.35 -13.76 -9.48
N TYR A 107 -0.06 -13.16 -8.37
CA TYR A 107 0.79 -12.94 -7.20
C TYR A 107 1.39 -14.23 -6.63
N PRO A 108 0.58 -15.30 -6.39
CA PRO A 108 1.14 -16.52 -5.78
C PRO A 108 2.23 -17.18 -6.62
N ARG A 109 2.13 -17.06 -7.95
CA ARG A 109 3.07 -17.69 -8.87
C ARG A 109 4.32 -16.84 -9.10
N GLU A 110 4.15 -15.52 -9.19
CA GLU A 110 5.24 -14.62 -9.57
C GLU A 110 6.01 -14.06 -8.38
N ALA A 111 5.35 -13.87 -7.23
CA ALA A 111 5.97 -13.21 -6.08
C ALA A 111 5.30 -13.62 -4.77
N ALA A 112 5.20 -14.93 -4.54
CA ALA A 112 4.47 -15.47 -3.38
C ALA A 112 4.88 -14.80 -2.07
N LEU A 113 3.87 -14.54 -1.22
CA LEU A 113 4.06 -13.97 0.12
C LEU A 113 4.11 -15.10 1.15
N GLY A 114 5.30 -15.68 1.32
CA GLY A 114 5.50 -16.72 2.34
C GLY A 114 5.62 -16.11 3.73
N GLU A 115 5.07 -16.78 4.73
CA GLU A 115 5.12 -16.27 6.11
C GLU A 115 6.54 -16.24 6.68
N SER A 116 7.47 -16.99 6.08
CA SER A 116 8.86 -17.04 6.56
C SER A 116 9.72 -15.90 6.03
N ASP A 117 9.39 -15.35 4.85
CA ASP A 117 10.25 -14.38 4.18
C ASP A 117 9.55 -13.09 3.78
N SER A 118 8.25 -13.01 3.99
CA SER A 118 7.44 -11.86 3.57
C SER A 118 6.66 -11.28 4.74
N VAL A 119 6.28 -10.00 4.58
CA VAL A 119 5.43 -9.30 5.54
C VAL A 119 4.39 -8.50 4.75
N ILE A 120 3.36 -8.05 5.45
CA ILE A 120 2.37 -7.12 4.91
C ILE A 120 2.47 -5.83 5.72
N VAL A 121 2.53 -4.71 5.02
CA VAL A 121 2.55 -3.38 5.65
C VAL A 121 1.13 -2.83 5.64
N GLU A 122 0.69 -2.35 6.80
CA GLU A 122 -0.59 -1.68 6.97
C GLU A 122 -0.36 -0.17 7.02
N LEU A 123 -1.06 0.56 6.17
CA LEU A 123 -1.08 2.02 6.22
C LEU A 123 -2.42 2.48 6.79
N THR A 124 -2.38 3.14 7.94
CA THR A 124 -3.54 3.78 8.54
C THR A 124 -3.54 5.25 8.13
N PRO A 125 -4.55 5.71 7.38
CA PRO A 125 -4.58 7.10 6.91
C PRO A 125 -4.71 8.10 8.06
N THR A 126 -3.93 9.17 8.01
CA THR A 126 -4.05 10.33 8.90
C THR A 126 -4.39 11.60 8.12
N HIS A 127 -4.04 11.65 6.85
CA HIS A 127 -4.35 12.76 5.96
C HIS A 127 -4.56 12.22 4.55
N VAL A 128 -5.64 12.64 3.90
CA VAL A 128 -5.98 12.20 2.54
C VAL A 128 -6.23 13.44 1.68
N PHE A 129 -5.64 13.45 0.50
CA PHE A 129 -5.81 14.52 -0.47
C PHE A 129 -6.16 13.91 -1.81
N SER A 130 -7.20 14.42 -2.46
CA SER A 130 -7.61 13.93 -3.78
C SER A 130 -7.85 15.09 -4.74
N TRP A 131 -7.68 14.80 -6.01
CA TRP A 131 -7.85 15.79 -7.09
C TRP A 131 -8.52 15.18 -8.31
#